data_963689ee65599dac474201c5b981655c
#
_entry.id   963689ee65599dac474201c5b981655c
#
_cell.length_a   1.000
_cell.length_b   1.000
_cell.length_c   1.000
_cell.angle_alpha   90.00
_cell.angle_beta   90.00
_cell.angle_gamma   90.00
#
_symmetry.space_group_name_H-M   'P 1'
#
loop_
_entity.id
_entity.type
_entity.pdbx_description
1 polymer ?
#
loop_
_entity_poly.entity_id
_entity_poly.type
_entity_poly.pdbx_seq_one_letter_code
_entity_poly.pdbx_strand_id
1 'polypeptide(L)'
;GMLVGGNLSSYSAIAGSKFLLPPDQDIILFLEEVEESLHDIDRLFYMLQLQIDFERVKGIIFGTFNSIKFDLQFGSVEQMLVAHMHDTDIPVCCGFPVGSSSCLPILEGAPCKLDVTMEGVSLTFDIEGIQKTYNVAHEEPELMKHDEIA
;
A
#
# COMPACT_ATOMS: atom_id res chain seq x y z
N GLY A 1 -13.01 1.17 -6.68
CA GLY A 1 -13.34 0.72 -5.33
C GLY A 1 -13.40 1.89 -4.35
N MET A 2 -13.77 1.62 -3.12
CA MET A 2 -13.66 2.58 -2.01
C MET A 2 -12.25 2.50 -1.42
N LEU A 3 -11.59 3.64 -1.19
CA LEU A 3 -10.30 3.66 -0.51
C LEU A 3 -10.48 3.39 0.97
N VAL A 4 -9.81 2.37 1.50
CA VAL A 4 -9.82 2.01 2.92
C VAL A 4 -8.43 1.60 3.37
N GLY A 5 -8.09 1.78 4.63
CA GLY A 5 -6.81 1.36 5.16
C GLY A 5 -6.24 2.31 6.20
N GLY A 6 -4.94 2.57 6.12
CA GLY A 6 -4.20 3.45 7.02
C GLY A 6 -2.90 2.81 7.51
N ASN A 7 -2.48 3.16 8.73
CA ASN A 7 -1.33 2.53 9.37
C ASN A 7 -1.59 1.04 9.61
N LEU A 8 -0.69 0.18 9.16
CA LEU A 8 -0.87 -1.27 9.13
C LEU A 8 -1.13 -1.84 10.53
N SER A 9 -0.35 -1.44 11.53
CA SER A 9 -0.52 -1.89 12.92
C SER A 9 -1.87 -1.48 13.47
N SER A 10 -2.28 -0.23 13.25
CA SER A 10 -3.58 0.29 13.71
C SER A 10 -4.75 -0.34 12.97
N TYR A 11 -4.64 -0.51 11.65
CA TYR A 11 -5.68 -1.11 10.82
C TYR A 11 -5.86 -2.60 11.14
N SER A 12 -4.76 -3.33 11.37
CA SER A 12 -4.80 -4.73 11.80
C SER A 12 -5.44 -4.90 13.18
N ALA A 13 -5.34 -3.91 14.06
CA ALA A 13 -5.94 -3.96 15.40
C ALA A 13 -7.49 -3.97 15.37
N ILE A 14 -8.10 -3.46 14.31
CA ILE A 14 -9.57 -3.52 14.13
C ILE A 14 -10.03 -4.72 13.30
N ALA A 15 -9.11 -5.59 12.92
CA ALA A 15 -9.40 -6.81 12.17
C ALA A 15 -10.43 -7.69 12.91
N GLY A 16 -11.37 -8.26 12.15
CA GLY A 16 -12.48 -9.01 12.70
C GLY A 16 -13.63 -8.16 13.26
N SER A 17 -13.51 -6.84 13.29
CA SER A 17 -14.59 -5.93 13.67
C SER A 17 -15.41 -5.49 12.44
N LYS A 18 -16.63 -4.98 12.69
CA LYS A 18 -17.47 -4.37 11.65
C LYS A 18 -16.89 -3.10 11.02
N PHE A 19 -15.81 -2.56 11.58
CA PHE A 19 -15.18 -1.33 11.13
C PHE A 19 -14.02 -1.57 10.13
N LEU A 20 -13.62 -2.83 9.95
CA LEU A 20 -12.50 -3.16 9.09
C LEU A 20 -12.77 -2.84 7.61
N LEU A 21 -13.92 -3.25 7.12
CA LEU A 21 -14.32 -3.03 5.72
C LEU A 21 -15.75 -2.50 5.63
N PRO A 22 -16.03 -1.62 4.65
CA PRO A 22 -17.40 -1.26 4.33
C PRO A 22 -18.17 -2.50 3.83
N PRO A 23 -19.46 -2.63 4.11
CA PRO A 23 -20.24 -3.76 3.63
C PRO A 23 -20.40 -3.71 2.09
N ASP A 24 -20.35 -4.87 1.45
CA ASP A 24 -20.76 -5.12 0.06
C ASP A 24 -20.15 -4.18 -1.00
N GLN A 25 -18.92 -3.70 -0.79
CA GLN A 25 -18.22 -2.82 -1.73
C GLN A 25 -16.84 -3.37 -2.09
N ASP A 26 -16.47 -3.18 -3.36
CA ASP A 26 -15.09 -3.35 -3.79
C ASP A 26 -14.21 -2.27 -3.18
N ILE A 27 -13.00 -2.62 -2.80
CA ILE A 27 -12.07 -1.72 -2.09
C ILE A 27 -10.74 -1.58 -2.82
N ILE A 28 -10.12 -0.43 -2.59
CA ILE A 28 -8.68 -0.21 -2.79
C ILE A 28 -8.07 -0.12 -1.40
N LEU A 29 -7.20 -1.05 -1.07
CA LEU A 29 -6.57 -1.12 0.25
C LEU A 29 -5.32 -0.22 0.27
N PHE A 30 -5.24 0.69 1.22
CA PHE A 30 -4.08 1.53 1.46
C PHE A 30 -3.43 1.16 2.79
N LEU A 31 -2.11 0.93 2.80
CA LEU A 31 -1.34 0.59 4.00
C LEU A 31 -0.02 1.36 4.04
N GLU A 32 0.33 1.87 5.19
CA GLU A 32 1.61 2.51 5.50
C GLU A 32 2.09 2.07 6.87
N GLU A 33 3.38 2.27 7.19
CA GLU A 33 3.89 1.96 8.53
C GLU A 33 5.13 2.79 8.86
N VAL A 34 5.39 2.95 10.16
CA VAL A 34 6.55 3.68 10.67
C VAL A 34 7.13 2.98 11.91
N GLU A 35 8.47 2.88 11.97
CA GLU A 35 9.24 2.38 13.12
C GLU A 35 8.99 0.90 13.51
N GLU A 36 8.40 0.10 12.62
CA GLU A 36 8.21 -1.33 12.84
C GLU A 36 9.38 -2.18 12.32
N SER A 37 9.43 -3.44 12.73
CA SER A 37 10.34 -4.43 12.16
C SER A 37 9.73 -5.08 10.92
N LEU A 38 10.58 -5.53 9.97
CA LEU A 38 10.10 -6.29 8.81
C LEU A 38 9.31 -7.54 9.22
N HIS A 39 9.74 -8.21 10.27
CA HIS A 39 9.05 -9.39 10.80
C HIS A 39 7.64 -9.07 11.32
N ASP A 40 7.46 -7.92 11.99
CA ASP A 40 6.14 -7.51 12.47
C ASP A 40 5.24 -7.08 11.30
N ILE A 41 5.78 -6.36 10.31
CA ILE A 41 5.05 -5.99 9.09
C ILE A 41 4.59 -7.24 8.33
N ASP A 42 5.46 -8.23 8.13
CA ASP A 42 5.15 -9.51 7.51
C ASP A 42 3.98 -10.21 8.22
N ARG A 43 4.11 -10.36 9.53
CA ARG A 43 3.09 -10.98 10.38
C ARG A 43 1.76 -10.23 10.35
N LEU A 44 1.78 -8.91 10.48
CA LEU A 44 0.57 -8.07 10.50
C LEU A 44 -0.15 -8.11 9.16
N PHE A 45 0.58 -8.03 8.05
CA PHE A 45 0.00 -8.10 6.72
C PHE A 45 -0.59 -9.48 6.44
N TYR A 46 0.11 -10.55 6.80
CA TYR A 46 -0.41 -11.91 6.67
C TYR A 46 -1.69 -12.13 7.51
N MET A 47 -1.70 -11.64 8.76
CA MET A 47 -2.91 -11.70 9.60
C MET A 47 -4.07 -10.91 8.99
N LEU A 48 -3.80 -9.75 8.39
CA LEU A 48 -4.82 -8.95 7.73
C LEU A 48 -5.40 -9.70 6.51
N GLN A 49 -4.54 -10.34 5.69
CA GLN A 49 -4.98 -11.17 4.57
C GLN A 49 -5.95 -12.29 4.98
N LEU A 50 -5.73 -12.90 6.15
CA LEU A 50 -6.61 -13.95 6.66
C LEU A 50 -7.99 -13.44 7.15
N GLN A 51 -8.14 -12.14 7.36
CA GLN A 51 -9.31 -11.54 7.99
C GLN A 51 -10.16 -10.68 7.05
N ILE A 52 -9.61 -10.29 5.90
CA ILE A 52 -10.35 -9.55 4.89
C ILE A 52 -10.75 -10.46 3.72
N ASP A 53 -11.88 -10.15 3.12
CA ASP A 53 -12.31 -10.79 1.88
C ASP A 53 -11.50 -10.22 0.70
N PHE A 54 -10.44 -10.94 0.32
CA PHE A 54 -9.54 -10.52 -0.77
C PHE A 54 -10.22 -10.50 -2.14
N GLU A 55 -11.34 -11.18 -2.35
CA GLU A 55 -12.10 -11.06 -3.60
C GLU A 55 -12.64 -9.65 -3.83
N ARG A 56 -12.80 -8.88 -2.75
CA ARG A 56 -13.24 -7.48 -2.79
C ARG A 56 -12.11 -6.49 -2.97
N VAL A 57 -10.86 -6.91 -2.79
CA VAL A 57 -9.67 -6.06 -2.96
C VAL A 57 -9.37 -5.94 -4.45
N LYS A 58 -9.57 -4.76 -5.03
CA LYS A 58 -9.34 -4.47 -6.46
C LYS A 58 -8.03 -3.75 -6.73
N GLY A 59 -7.29 -3.41 -5.68
CA GLY A 59 -5.96 -2.82 -5.77
C GLY A 59 -5.38 -2.59 -4.38
N ILE A 60 -4.05 -2.56 -4.30
CA ILE A 60 -3.33 -2.29 -3.06
C ILE A 60 -2.33 -1.17 -3.28
N ILE A 61 -2.35 -0.21 -2.38
CA ILE A 61 -1.39 0.88 -2.29
C ILE A 61 -0.56 0.68 -1.03
N PHE A 62 0.69 0.30 -1.19
CA PHE A 62 1.68 0.41 -0.14
C PHE A 62 2.26 1.82 -0.20
N GLY A 63 1.93 2.63 0.78
CA GLY A 63 2.42 3.99 0.94
C GLY A 63 3.87 4.02 1.41
N THR A 64 4.17 4.96 2.31
CA THR A 64 5.52 5.07 2.86
C THR A 64 5.71 4.11 4.05
N PHE A 65 6.82 3.38 4.03
CA PHE A 65 7.28 2.52 5.13
C PHE A 65 8.60 3.10 5.65
N ASN A 66 8.54 3.88 6.72
CA ASN A 66 9.68 4.67 7.18
C ASN A 66 10.28 4.12 8.46
N SER A 67 11.60 4.33 8.60
CA SER A 67 12.35 3.88 9.78
C SER A 67 12.21 2.38 10.04
N ILE A 68 11.99 1.60 8.98
CA ILE A 68 11.89 0.14 9.07
C ILE A 68 13.29 -0.43 9.24
N LYS A 69 13.47 -1.27 10.25
CA LYS A 69 14.76 -1.92 10.50
C LYS A 69 15.03 -2.98 9.43
N PHE A 70 16.14 -2.82 8.73
CA PHE A 70 16.57 -3.79 7.72
C PHE A 70 16.78 -5.18 8.33
N ASP A 71 16.33 -6.20 7.63
CA ASP A 71 16.56 -7.60 7.97
C ASP A 71 17.10 -8.35 6.74
N LEU A 72 18.24 -9.00 6.90
CA LEU A 72 18.90 -9.76 5.82
C LEU A 72 18.04 -10.91 5.26
N GLN A 73 17.10 -11.41 6.03
CA GLN A 73 16.26 -12.53 5.63
C GLN A 73 15.13 -12.11 4.70
N PHE A 74 14.59 -10.90 4.87
CA PHE A 74 13.40 -10.42 4.16
C PHE A 74 13.71 -9.51 2.96
N GLY A 75 14.93 -8.97 2.86
CA GLY A 75 15.25 -7.96 1.86
C GLY A 75 14.63 -6.59 2.20
N SER A 76 14.08 -5.88 1.20
CA SER A 76 13.34 -4.65 1.44
C SER A 76 11.88 -4.92 1.82
N VAL A 77 11.24 -3.94 2.45
CA VAL A 77 9.81 -4.04 2.80
C VAL A 77 8.93 -4.22 1.57
N GLU A 78 9.26 -3.54 0.48
CA GLU A 78 8.51 -3.64 -0.79
C GLU A 78 8.62 -5.05 -1.38
N GLN A 79 9.83 -5.62 -1.39
CA GLN A 79 10.05 -6.99 -1.86
C GLN A 79 9.24 -8.00 -1.07
N MET A 80 9.22 -7.86 0.24
CA MET A 80 8.46 -8.72 1.14
C MET A 80 6.95 -8.59 0.89
N LEU A 81 6.41 -7.36 0.84
CA LEU A 81 4.99 -7.12 0.64
C LEU A 81 4.52 -7.58 -0.74
N VAL A 82 5.31 -7.35 -1.79
CA VAL A 82 5.00 -7.85 -3.15
C VAL A 82 5.03 -9.38 -3.21
N ALA A 83 5.92 -10.03 -2.46
CA ALA A 83 5.95 -11.49 -2.39
C ALA A 83 4.65 -12.09 -1.85
N HIS A 84 3.99 -11.44 -0.90
CA HIS A 84 2.66 -11.85 -0.43
C HIS A 84 1.56 -11.79 -1.50
N MET A 85 1.76 -11.00 -2.55
CA MET A 85 0.79 -10.80 -3.62
C MET A 85 1.07 -11.63 -4.87
N HIS A 86 2.12 -12.48 -4.84
CA HIS A 86 2.61 -13.24 -6.01
C HIS A 86 1.52 -14.07 -6.72
N ASP A 87 0.60 -14.66 -5.97
CA ASP A 87 -0.44 -15.54 -6.49
C ASP A 87 -1.77 -14.82 -6.76
N THR A 88 -1.73 -13.51 -6.93
CA THR A 88 -2.92 -12.68 -7.19
C THR A 88 -2.74 -11.83 -8.44
N ASP A 89 -3.87 -11.50 -9.10
CA ASP A 89 -3.91 -10.54 -10.20
C ASP A 89 -4.25 -9.11 -9.71
N ILE A 90 -4.20 -8.87 -8.40
CA ILE A 90 -4.52 -7.59 -7.80
C ILE A 90 -3.40 -6.59 -8.14
N PRO A 91 -3.71 -5.44 -8.78
CA PRO A 91 -2.70 -4.41 -9.02
C PRO A 91 -2.16 -3.85 -7.70
N VAL A 92 -0.83 -3.79 -7.61
CA VAL A 92 -0.10 -3.34 -6.43
C VAL A 92 0.85 -2.23 -6.81
N CYS A 93 0.90 -1.18 -6.01
CA CYS A 93 1.98 -0.19 -6.07
C CYS A 93 2.64 -0.03 -4.71
N CYS A 94 3.95 0.21 -4.72
CA CYS A 94 4.76 0.48 -3.53
C CYS A 94 5.33 1.89 -3.59
N GLY A 95 5.60 2.47 -2.42
CA GLY A 95 6.21 3.80 -2.33
C GLY A 95 5.29 4.93 -2.78
N PHE A 96 3.98 4.73 -2.84
CA PHE A 96 3.06 5.83 -3.12
C PHE A 96 3.25 6.89 -2.03
N PRO A 97 3.40 8.20 -2.37
CA PRO A 97 3.85 9.24 -1.43
C PRO A 97 2.74 9.64 -0.44
N VAL A 98 2.18 8.67 0.25
CA VAL A 98 1.15 8.82 1.28
C VAL A 98 1.57 8.03 2.51
N GLY A 99 1.35 8.58 3.68
CA GLY A 99 1.68 7.97 4.96
C GLY A 99 2.18 9.00 5.97
N SER A 100 2.66 8.52 7.11
CA SER A 100 3.04 9.34 8.26
C SER A 100 4.15 10.37 7.98
N SER A 101 5.00 10.12 6.97
CA SER A 101 6.08 11.04 6.55
C SER A 101 5.76 11.84 5.29
N SER A 102 4.59 11.68 4.71
CA SER A 102 4.18 12.36 3.48
C SER A 102 3.09 13.40 3.75
N CYS A 103 3.11 14.49 2.98
CA CYS A 103 2.08 15.53 3.06
C CYS A 103 1.00 15.39 1.98
N LEU A 104 0.97 14.29 1.20
CA LEU A 104 -0.06 14.11 0.18
C LEU A 104 -1.37 13.65 0.86
N PRO A 105 -2.43 14.49 0.86
CA PRO A 105 -3.71 14.09 1.43
C PRO A 105 -4.44 13.13 0.50
N ILE A 106 -5.01 12.07 1.05
CA ILE A 106 -5.92 11.16 0.34
C ILE A 106 -7.28 11.14 1.02
N LEU A 107 -8.30 10.67 0.31
CA LEU A 107 -9.68 10.69 0.77
C LEU A 107 -10.12 9.28 1.14
N GLU A 108 -9.84 8.88 2.36
CA GLU A 108 -10.28 7.61 2.90
C GLU A 108 -11.82 7.55 2.99
N GLY A 109 -12.40 6.40 2.67
CA GLY A 109 -13.85 6.23 2.59
C GLY A 109 -14.49 6.78 1.31
N ALA A 110 -13.70 7.35 0.39
CA ALA A 110 -14.20 7.86 -0.88
C ALA A 110 -14.04 6.83 -2.02
N PRO A 111 -14.95 6.84 -3.01
CA PRO A 111 -14.79 6.05 -4.21
C PRO A 111 -13.57 6.55 -5.01
N CYS A 112 -12.75 5.61 -5.48
CA CYS A 112 -11.58 5.93 -6.27
C CYS A 112 -11.28 4.86 -7.32
N LYS A 113 -10.39 5.23 -8.26
CA LYS A 113 -9.82 4.35 -9.27
C LYS A 113 -8.30 4.37 -9.13
N LEU A 114 -7.71 3.18 -9.05
CA LEU A 114 -6.27 2.97 -9.10
C LEU A 114 -5.89 2.42 -10.46
N ASP A 115 -5.01 3.09 -11.17
CA ASP A 115 -4.38 2.60 -12.39
C ASP A 115 -2.88 2.41 -12.14
N VAL A 116 -2.40 1.18 -12.32
CA VAL A 116 -0.97 0.81 -12.20
C VAL A 116 -0.48 0.42 -13.58
N THR A 117 0.51 1.13 -14.10
CA THR A 117 1.07 0.91 -15.43
C THR A 117 2.59 0.89 -15.37
N MET A 118 3.23 0.54 -16.48
CA MET A 118 4.70 0.61 -16.59
C MET A 118 5.24 2.05 -16.54
N GLU A 119 4.40 3.05 -16.83
CA GLU A 119 4.78 4.47 -16.84
C GLU A 119 4.60 5.12 -15.46
N GLY A 120 3.79 4.52 -14.60
CA GLY A 120 3.51 5.06 -13.27
C GLY A 120 2.17 4.61 -12.72
N VAL A 121 1.81 5.22 -11.60
CA VAL A 121 0.59 4.95 -10.86
C VAL A 121 -0.27 6.21 -10.81
N SER A 122 -1.57 6.06 -11.03
CA SER A 122 -2.51 7.13 -10.78
C SER A 122 -3.63 6.69 -9.83
N LEU A 123 -3.95 7.55 -8.87
CA LEU A 123 -5.08 7.40 -7.96
C LEU A 123 -6.04 8.57 -8.18
N THR A 124 -7.23 8.25 -8.69
CA THR A 124 -8.24 9.25 -9.04
C THR A 124 -9.46 9.11 -8.15
N PHE A 125 -9.86 10.21 -7.52
CA PHE A 125 -11.13 10.35 -6.80
C PHE A 125 -12.12 11.11 -7.67
N ASP A 126 -13.36 10.66 -7.69
CA ASP A 126 -14.49 11.36 -8.30
C ASP A 126 -15.55 11.60 -7.22
N ILE A 127 -15.66 12.84 -6.77
CA ILE A 127 -16.57 13.24 -5.70
C ILE A 127 -17.48 14.33 -6.24
N GLU A 128 -18.75 14.00 -6.42
CA GLU A 128 -19.78 14.94 -6.91
C GLU A 128 -19.39 15.65 -8.22
N GLY A 129 -18.70 14.92 -9.13
CA GLY A 129 -18.24 15.47 -10.40
C GLY A 129 -16.93 16.27 -10.32
N ILE A 130 -16.30 16.36 -9.16
CA ILE A 130 -14.96 16.93 -8.99
C ILE A 130 -13.95 15.80 -9.01
N GLN A 131 -13.12 15.76 -10.07
CA GLN A 131 -12.05 14.77 -10.16
C GLN A 131 -10.76 15.31 -9.56
N LYS A 132 -10.13 14.51 -8.71
CA LYS A 132 -8.80 14.73 -8.17
C LYS A 132 -7.93 13.52 -8.45
N THR A 133 -6.87 13.71 -9.24
CA THR A 133 -5.93 12.65 -9.61
C THR A 133 -4.55 12.92 -9.02
N TYR A 134 -3.96 11.92 -8.44
CA TYR A 134 -2.57 11.88 -7.99
C TYR A 134 -1.79 10.96 -8.92
N ASN A 135 -0.70 11.47 -9.51
CA ASN A 135 0.16 10.69 -10.39
C ASN A 135 1.55 10.55 -9.75
N VAL A 136 2.07 9.34 -9.78
CA VAL A 136 3.42 9.02 -9.34
C VAL A 136 4.11 8.30 -10.48
N ALA A 137 5.16 8.92 -11.03
CA ALA A 137 6.00 8.27 -12.03
C ALA A 137 6.86 7.20 -11.36
N HIS A 138 7.18 6.12 -12.07
CA HIS A 138 8.22 5.20 -11.61
C HIS A 138 9.56 5.93 -11.66
N GLU A 139 10.22 6.05 -10.53
CA GLU A 139 11.62 6.43 -10.53
C GLU A 139 12.41 5.27 -11.15
N GLU A 140 13.21 5.56 -12.19
CA GLU A 140 14.17 4.58 -12.68
C GLU A 140 15.08 4.21 -11.50
N PRO A 141 15.33 2.91 -11.24
CA PRO A 141 16.25 2.53 -10.19
C PRO A 141 17.60 3.19 -10.51
N GLU A 142 18.09 4.05 -9.61
CA GLU A 142 19.46 4.56 -9.72
C GLU A 142 20.40 3.37 -9.82
N LEU A 143 20.95 3.17 -11.02
CA LEU A 143 22.04 2.22 -11.21
C LEU A 143 23.18 2.71 -10.33
N MET A 144 23.39 2.03 -9.19
CA MET A 144 24.57 2.26 -8.36
C MET A 144 25.79 2.18 -9.28
N LYS A 145 26.43 3.32 -9.50
CA LYS A 145 27.68 3.37 -10.23
C LYS A 145 28.70 2.58 -9.42
N HIS A 146 29.30 1.57 -10.05
CA HIS A 146 30.27 0.64 -9.47
C HIS A 146 31.59 1.28 -8.99
N ASP A 147 31.67 2.59 -8.81
CA ASP A 147 32.91 3.32 -8.58
C ASP A 147 33.13 3.76 -7.12
N GLU A 148 32.35 3.31 -6.16
CA GLU A 148 32.57 3.65 -4.74
C GLU A 148 32.82 2.42 -3.83
N ILE A 149 33.47 1.37 -4.36
CA ILE A 149 34.07 0.33 -3.53
C ILE A 149 35.58 0.31 -3.82
N ALA A 150 36.30 1.20 -3.17
CA ALA A 150 37.75 1.14 -3.05
C ALA A 150 38.13 1.24 -1.57
#